data_cace35ffcb1aa7f8a5b287043cb13ade
#
_entry.id   cace35ffcb1aa7f8a5b287043cb13ade
#
_cell.length_a   1.000
_cell.length_b   1.000
_cell.length_c   1.000
_cell.angle_alpha   90.00
_cell.angle_beta   90.00
_cell.angle_gamma   90.00
#
_symmetry.space_group_name_H-M   'P 1'
#
loop_
_entity.id
_entity.type
_entity.pdbx_description
1 polymer ?
#
loop_
_entity_poly.entity_id
_entity_poly.type
_entity_poly.pdbx_seq_one_letter_code
_entity_poly.pdbx_strand_id
1 'polypeptide(L)'
;MKKKPSSSSAKPVQDRSNVLPLKGEIDLHVSPSVTASLNQMIDKKPERLVVDLSGVTYIDSAGLAALIQAMQKVEAYGGKFLLAGLQETVR
;
A
#
# COMPACT_ATOMS: atom_id res chain seq x y z
N MET A 1 5.15 -30.20 -10.94
CA MET A 1 4.91 -29.50 -10.85
C MET A 1 4.68 -28.95 -10.68
N LYS A 2 4.57 -29.21 -10.63
CA LYS A 2 4.28 -28.43 -10.52
C LYS A 2 4.13 -27.63 -10.30
N LYS A 3 4.22 -27.83 -10.40
CA LYS A 3 4.12 -26.85 -10.28
C LYS A 3 3.95 -26.15 -10.28
N LYS A 4 4.02 -26.42 -10.50
CA LYS A 4 3.95 -25.50 -10.61
C LYS A 4 3.90 -24.83 -10.78
N PRO A 5 3.89 -25.29 -11.06
CA PRO A 5 3.97 -24.38 -11.34
C PRO A 5 4.00 -23.62 -11.49
N SER A 6 4.00 -23.92 -11.57
CA SER A 6 4.09 -23.09 -11.62
C SER A 6 4.21 -22.35 -11.69
N SER A 7 4.18 -22.70 -11.89
CA SER A 7 4.35 -21.86 -11.94
C SER A 7 4.55 -21.12 -12.07
N SER A 8 4.49 -21.44 -12.27
CA SER A 8 4.72 -20.59 -12.34
C SER A 8 4.82 -19.83 -12.50
N SER A 9 4.66 -20.17 -12.75
CA SER A 9 4.86 -19.29 -12.83
C SER A 9 4.88 -18.37 -12.88
N ALA A 10 4.60 -18.73 -13.10
CA ALA A 10 4.77 -17.81 -13.05
C ALA A 10 4.70 -16.96 -12.87
N LYS A 11 4.66 -16.95 -12.66
CA LYS A 11 4.84 -16.08 -12.31
C LYS A 11 5.45 -15.40 -12.30
N PRO A 12 5.50 -15.45 -12.36
CA PRO A 12 6.13 -14.72 -12.12
C PRO A 12 6.59 -13.85 -11.91
N VAL A 13 7.10 -14.04 -12.39
CA VAL A 13 7.66 -13.13 -11.84
C VAL A 13 7.32 -12.54 -10.90
N GLN A 14 7.90 -12.79 -10.41
CA GLN A 14 7.29 -12.13 -9.49
C GLN A 14 7.68 -10.80 -9.23
N ASP A 15 6.93 -10.09 -9.48
CA ASP A 15 6.90 -8.70 -9.19
C ASP A 15 7.14 -8.52 -7.70
N ARG A 16 7.98 -7.60 -7.34
CA ARG A 16 8.28 -7.25 -5.97
C ARG A 16 7.39 -6.14 -5.45
N SER A 17 6.38 -5.78 -6.19
CA SER A 17 5.44 -4.79 -5.76
C SER A 17 4.42 -5.39 -4.83
N ASN A 18 4.04 -4.62 -3.82
CA ASN A 18 2.95 -4.99 -2.94
C ASN A 18 1.90 -3.90 -3.04
N VAL A 19 0.66 -4.31 -3.13
CA VAL A 19 -0.46 -3.38 -3.27
C VAL A 19 -1.36 -3.52 -2.05
N LEU A 20 -1.65 -2.39 -1.42
CA LEU A 20 -2.58 -2.36 -0.30
C LEU A 20 -3.79 -1.54 -0.73
N PRO A 21 -4.92 -2.19 -0.99
CA PRO A 21 -6.13 -1.44 -1.31
C PRO A 21 -6.78 -0.90 -0.05
N LEU A 22 -7.20 0.34 -0.11
CA LEU A 22 -7.95 0.97 0.95
C LEU A 22 -9.29 1.38 0.38
N LYS A 23 -10.31 1.49 1.25
CA LYS A 23 -11.62 1.91 0.79
C LYS A 23 -12.37 2.56 1.92
N GLY A 24 -13.40 3.31 1.54
CA GLY A 24 -14.24 3.99 2.51
C GLY A 24 -13.58 5.25 3.02
N GLU A 25 -13.93 5.61 4.23
CA GLU A 25 -13.43 6.82 4.86
C GLU A 25 -12.19 6.49 5.69
N ILE A 26 -11.12 7.19 5.43
CA ILE A 26 -9.87 7.01 6.16
C ILE A 26 -9.73 8.20 7.10
N ASP A 27 -10.26 8.05 8.29
CA ASP A 27 -10.28 9.11 9.27
C ASP A 27 -9.48 8.71 10.51
N LEU A 28 -9.57 9.53 11.54
CA LEU A 28 -8.87 9.33 12.78
C LEU A 28 -9.17 7.96 13.41
N HIS A 29 -10.39 7.48 13.27
CA HIS A 29 -10.77 6.20 13.86
C HIS A 29 -10.16 5.02 13.13
N VAL A 30 -9.96 5.16 11.82
CA VAL A 30 -9.48 4.09 10.97
C VAL A 30 -7.96 4.12 10.80
N SER A 31 -7.35 5.29 10.96
CA SER A 31 -5.95 5.43 10.66
C SER A 31 -5.03 4.48 11.44
N PRO A 32 -5.33 4.11 12.71
CA PRO A 32 -4.47 3.13 13.37
C PRO A 32 -4.46 1.77 12.67
N SER A 33 -5.60 1.34 12.13
CA SER A 33 -5.66 0.08 11.38
C SER A 33 -4.88 0.18 10.09
N VAL A 34 -4.98 1.33 9.42
CA VAL A 34 -4.24 1.57 8.19
C VAL A 34 -2.74 1.53 8.47
N THR A 35 -2.32 2.19 9.54
CA THR A 35 -0.92 2.20 9.93
C THR A 35 -0.42 0.80 10.22
N ALA A 36 -1.21 -0.02 10.92
CA ALA A 36 -0.82 -1.39 11.22
C ALA A 36 -0.65 -2.21 9.94
N SER A 37 -1.59 -2.07 9.00
CA SER A 37 -1.49 -2.79 7.74
C SER A 37 -0.27 -2.37 6.95
N LEU A 38 -0.01 -1.07 6.89
CA LEU A 38 1.16 -0.55 6.19
C LEU A 38 2.45 -1.06 6.82
N ASN A 39 2.52 -1.05 8.14
CA ASN A 39 3.73 -1.50 8.83
C ASN A 39 3.98 -2.98 8.60
N GLN A 40 2.94 -3.80 8.54
CA GLN A 40 3.12 -5.22 8.24
C GLN A 40 3.74 -5.42 6.86
N MET A 41 3.33 -4.64 5.89
CA MET A 41 3.89 -4.73 4.56
C MET A 41 5.31 -4.18 4.52
N ILE A 42 5.56 -3.08 5.22
CA ILE A 42 6.86 -2.43 5.23
C ILE A 42 7.91 -3.30 5.91
N ASP A 43 7.50 -4.09 6.91
CA ASP A 43 8.42 -4.98 7.60
C ASP A 43 9.09 -5.96 6.65
N LYS A 44 8.44 -6.28 5.54
CA LYS A 44 9.01 -7.18 4.54
C LYS A 44 9.90 -6.44 3.54
N LYS A 45 10.00 -5.14 3.68
CA LYS A 45 10.84 -4.28 2.85
C LYS A 45 10.62 -4.50 1.36
N PRO A 46 9.38 -4.35 0.89
CA PRO A 46 9.12 -4.50 -0.54
C PRO A 46 9.84 -3.41 -1.31
N GLU A 47 10.30 -3.73 -2.50
CA GLU A 47 10.94 -2.74 -3.36
C GLU A 47 9.97 -1.64 -3.73
N ARG A 48 8.70 -1.99 -3.83
CA ARG A 48 7.66 -1.03 -4.20
C ARG A 48 6.42 -1.32 -3.41
N LEU A 49 5.89 -0.30 -2.77
CA LEU A 49 4.62 -0.40 -2.07
C LEU A 49 3.64 0.55 -2.71
N VAL A 50 2.54 0.01 -3.19
CA VAL A 50 1.49 0.80 -3.83
C VAL A 50 0.27 0.79 -2.92
N VAL A 51 -0.22 1.96 -2.59
CA VAL A 51 -1.47 2.09 -1.84
C VAL A 51 -2.55 2.48 -2.83
N ASP A 52 -3.54 1.62 -2.99
CA ASP A 52 -4.61 1.83 -3.94
C ASP A 52 -5.75 2.55 -3.25
N LEU A 53 -5.98 3.78 -3.67
CA LEU A 53 -7.00 4.65 -3.07
C LEU A 53 -8.27 4.74 -3.92
N SER A 54 -8.40 3.87 -4.91
CA SER A 54 -9.56 3.98 -5.81
C SER A 54 -10.88 3.80 -5.10
N GLY A 55 -10.90 3.09 -3.97
CA GLY A 55 -12.12 2.91 -3.20
C GLY A 55 -12.27 3.88 -2.04
N VAL A 56 -11.36 4.85 -1.91
CA VAL A 56 -11.40 5.79 -0.80
C VAL A 56 -12.32 6.95 -1.15
N THR A 57 -13.27 7.23 -0.26
CA THR A 57 -14.23 8.31 -0.47
C THR A 57 -13.89 9.56 0.33
N TYR A 58 -13.02 9.42 1.33
CA TYR A 58 -12.66 10.54 2.17
C TYR A 58 -11.37 10.20 2.91
N ILE A 59 -10.52 11.18 3.09
CA ILE A 59 -9.32 11.01 3.89
C ILE A 59 -9.07 12.32 4.64
N ASP A 60 -8.88 12.22 5.96
CA ASP A 60 -8.58 13.40 6.75
C ASP A 60 -7.08 13.49 7.03
N SER A 61 -6.70 14.47 7.84
CA SER A 61 -5.29 14.70 8.09
C SER A 61 -4.63 13.53 8.81
N ALA A 62 -5.36 12.80 9.66
CA ALA A 62 -4.79 11.65 10.35
C ALA A 62 -4.50 10.52 9.36
N GLY A 63 -5.42 10.27 8.43
CA GLY A 63 -5.20 9.28 7.40
C GLY A 63 -4.05 9.66 6.48
N LEU A 64 -4.01 10.92 6.10
CA LEU A 64 -2.93 11.40 5.25
C LEU A 64 -1.58 11.28 5.96
N ALA A 65 -1.54 11.59 7.25
CA ALA A 65 -0.29 11.47 8.02
C ALA A 65 0.19 10.02 8.05
N ALA A 66 -0.73 9.06 8.16
CA ALA A 66 -0.35 7.66 8.16
C ALA A 66 0.32 7.28 6.83
N LEU A 67 -0.20 7.78 5.72
CA LEU A 67 0.40 7.51 4.42
C LEU A 67 1.77 8.15 4.28
N ILE A 68 1.92 9.38 4.77
CA ILE A 68 3.19 10.07 4.71
C ILE A 68 4.25 9.34 5.53
N GLN A 69 3.89 8.87 6.73
CA GLN A 69 4.82 8.12 7.55
C GLN A 69 5.25 6.83 6.86
N ALA A 70 4.31 6.15 6.21
CA ALA A 70 4.64 4.94 5.47
C ALA A 70 5.61 5.25 4.32
N MET A 71 5.36 6.33 3.62
CA MET A 71 6.25 6.76 2.55
C MET A 71 7.67 6.97 3.06
N GLN A 72 7.81 7.66 4.18
CA GLN A 72 9.12 7.94 4.74
C GLN A 72 9.84 6.65 5.12
N LYS A 73 9.11 5.68 5.67
CA LYS A 73 9.72 4.41 6.05
C LYS A 73 10.18 3.61 4.84
N VAL A 74 9.38 3.61 3.77
CA VAL A 74 9.76 2.89 2.56
C VAL A 74 10.98 3.55 1.92
N GLU A 75 10.99 4.87 1.87
CA GLU A 75 12.11 5.57 1.26
C GLU A 75 13.39 5.42 2.07
N ALA A 76 13.25 5.22 3.39
CA ALA A 76 14.42 5.09 4.25
C ALA A 76 15.27 3.86 3.91
N TYR A 77 14.65 2.80 3.37
CA TYR A 77 15.43 1.63 2.95
C TYR A 77 15.61 1.55 1.44
N GLY A 78 15.28 2.62 0.73
CA GLY A 78 15.51 2.68 -0.71
C GLY A 78 14.37 2.17 -1.57
N GLY A 79 13.23 1.90 -0.98
CA GLY A 79 12.07 1.46 -1.74
C GLY A 79 11.30 2.61 -2.35
N LYS A 80 10.25 2.27 -3.08
CA LYS A 80 9.38 3.26 -3.72
C LYS A 80 7.98 3.15 -3.14
N PHE A 81 7.38 4.30 -2.85
CA PHE A 81 6.03 4.37 -2.32
C PHE A 81 5.17 5.12 -3.33
N LEU A 82 4.07 4.50 -3.74
CA LEU A 82 3.21 5.06 -4.76
C LEU A 82 1.77 5.08 -4.28
N LEU A 83 1.05 6.13 -4.63
CA LEU A 83 -0.39 6.21 -4.42
C LEU A 83 -1.07 6.06 -5.76
N ALA A 84 -2.03 5.14 -5.84
CA ALA A 84 -2.73 4.88 -7.07
C ALA A 84 -4.22 5.13 -6.85
N GLY A 85 -4.93 5.41 -7.92
CA GLY A 85 -6.38 5.52 -7.85
C GLY A 85 -6.90 6.78 -7.20
N LEU A 86 -6.06 7.81 -7.03
CA LEU A 86 -6.55 9.07 -6.49
C LEU A 86 -7.62 9.64 -7.38
N GLN A 87 -8.73 10.00 -6.77
CA GLN A 87 -9.85 10.56 -7.52
C GLN A 87 -9.91 12.05 -7.32
N GLU A 88 -10.26 12.75 -8.38
CA GLU A 88 -10.34 14.20 -8.31
C GLU A 88 -11.38 14.66 -7.30
N THR A 89 -12.39 13.86 -7.08
CA THR A 89 -13.45 14.22 -6.14
C THR A 89 -13.01 14.10 -4.69
N VAL A 90 -11.88 13.49 -4.43
CA VAL A 90 -11.35 13.39 -3.07
C VAL A 90 -10.48 14.60 -2.83
N ARG A 91 -11.09 15.64 -2.32
CA ARG A 91 -10.38 16.89 -2.09
C ARG A 91 -10.79 17.51 -0.81
#